data_d6c908c236bce511d53c357d790a32c1
#
_entry.id   d6c908c236bce511d53c357d790a32c1
#
_cell.length_a   1.000
_cell.length_b   1.000
_cell.length_c   1.000
_cell.angle_alpha   90.00
_cell.angle_beta   90.00
_cell.angle_gamma   90.00
#
_symmetry.space_group_name_H-M   'P 1'
#
loop_
_entity.id
_entity.type
_entity.pdbx_description
1 polymer ?
#
loop_
_entity_poly.entity_id
_entity_poly.type
_entity_poly.pdbx_seq_one_letter_code
_entity_poly.pdbx_strand_id
1 'polypeptide(L)'
;LNRDLIEDVRIAFGGMAPTTILALKTAEMIRGKKWNNDLIEEVNNSLVNEIPLSADAPGGVILYRRSLTLSLFFKAFLHISQELEKSLNLNLIDERDRSGAEIFHALPPKSTQLFEKVSSDQPLTDPIHRPKMHSSALKQATGEAVYCDDIPKHENELYLALVLSTKAHAKLLSIDASEALKLPGIHAFFSAKDIS
;
A
#
# COMPACT_ATOMS: atom_id res chain seq x y z
N LEU A 1 30.00 19.86 -22.65
CA LEU A 1 29.04 19.42 -21.60
C LEU A 1 28.56 18.05 -22.01
N ASN A 2 28.93 17.02 -21.24
CA ASN A 2 28.36 15.66 -21.39
C ASN A 2 26.89 15.71 -20.92
N ARG A 3 25.98 15.87 -21.87
CA ARG A 3 24.53 16.06 -21.60
C ARG A 3 23.78 14.77 -21.28
N ASP A 4 24.50 13.64 -21.30
CA ASP A 4 23.95 12.29 -21.07
C ASP A 4 24.40 11.64 -19.74
N LEU A 5 25.07 12.39 -18.86
CA LEU A 5 25.51 11.93 -17.56
C LEU A 5 24.50 12.33 -16.47
N ILE A 6 24.29 11.40 -15.52
CA ILE A 6 23.44 11.62 -14.36
C ILE A 6 24.19 12.50 -13.35
N GLU A 7 23.76 13.74 -13.17
CA GLU A 7 24.35 14.65 -12.18
C GLU A 7 23.81 14.36 -10.77
N ASP A 8 22.51 14.21 -10.63
CA ASP A 8 21.83 13.86 -9.38
C ASP A 8 20.59 13.01 -9.65
N VAL A 9 20.25 12.17 -8.70
CA VAL A 9 19.05 11.31 -8.75
C VAL A 9 18.57 11.01 -7.34
N ARG A 10 17.27 10.97 -7.18
CA ARG A 10 16.61 10.56 -5.94
C ARG A 10 15.56 9.52 -6.27
N ILE A 11 15.73 8.33 -5.72
CA ILE A 11 14.83 7.21 -5.95
C ILE A 11 14.19 6.83 -4.60
N ALA A 12 12.88 6.98 -4.49
CA ALA A 12 12.14 6.71 -3.28
C ALA A 12 11.08 5.63 -3.50
N PHE A 13 10.91 4.75 -2.51
CA PHE A 13 9.91 3.70 -2.54
C PHE A 13 9.03 3.74 -1.30
N GLY A 14 7.71 3.79 -1.51
CA GLY A 14 6.70 3.54 -0.49
C GLY A 14 6.34 2.04 -0.44
N GLY A 15 5.91 1.57 0.73
CA GLY A 15 5.47 0.18 0.90
C GLY A 15 6.57 -0.87 0.96
N MET A 16 7.84 -0.48 0.94
CA MET A 16 9.00 -1.37 1.01
C MET A 16 9.68 -1.38 2.39
N ALA A 17 9.20 -0.54 3.30
CA ALA A 17 9.61 -0.44 4.70
C ALA A 17 8.46 0.17 5.51
N PRO A 18 8.56 0.30 6.85
CA PRO A 18 7.56 0.98 7.68
C PRO A 18 7.30 2.44 7.27
N THR A 19 8.29 3.09 6.68
CA THR A 19 8.18 4.44 6.11
C THR A 19 8.68 4.44 4.66
N THR A 20 8.41 5.51 3.91
CA THR A 20 9.03 5.71 2.60
C THR A 20 10.55 5.78 2.75
N ILE A 21 11.27 5.01 1.94
CA ILE A 21 12.73 4.92 1.99
C ILE A 21 13.35 5.41 0.69
N LEU A 22 14.57 5.95 0.81
CA LEU A 22 15.41 6.33 -0.33
C LEU A 22 16.40 5.22 -0.64
N ALA A 23 16.55 4.88 -1.92
CA ALA A 23 17.57 3.98 -2.42
C ALA A 23 18.91 4.75 -2.58
N LEU A 24 19.55 5.06 -1.46
CA LEU A 24 20.73 5.93 -1.43
C LEU A 24 21.96 5.30 -2.09
N LYS A 25 22.19 4.00 -1.88
CA LYS A 25 23.31 3.27 -2.49
C LYS A 25 23.13 3.18 -4.00
N THR A 26 21.92 2.87 -4.45
CA THR A 26 21.59 2.81 -5.88
C THR A 26 21.75 4.19 -6.53
N ALA A 27 21.26 5.24 -5.89
CA ALA A 27 21.41 6.61 -6.38
C ALA A 27 22.89 7.02 -6.52
N GLU A 28 23.71 6.72 -5.51
CA GLU A 28 25.14 7.02 -5.54
C GLU A 28 25.88 6.21 -6.63
N MET A 29 25.51 4.93 -6.78
CA MET A 29 26.10 4.05 -7.79
C MET A 29 25.90 4.54 -9.22
N ILE A 30 24.76 5.16 -9.53
CA ILE A 30 24.45 5.62 -10.90
C ILE A 30 24.86 7.07 -11.15
N ARG A 31 25.20 7.83 -10.12
CA ARG A 31 25.70 9.20 -10.29
C ARG A 31 26.96 9.23 -11.14
N GLY A 32 27.04 10.13 -12.11
CA GLY A 32 28.14 10.24 -13.07
C GLY A 32 28.14 9.21 -14.18
N LYS A 33 27.23 8.25 -14.19
CA LYS A 33 27.06 7.29 -15.29
C LYS A 33 26.22 7.89 -16.42
N LYS A 34 26.33 7.28 -17.60
CA LYS A 34 25.47 7.61 -18.74
C LYS A 34 24.07 7.05 -18.53
N TRP A 35 23.08 7.80 -18.98
CA TRP A 35 21.70 7.32 -19.04
C TRP A 35 21.50 6.44 -20.28
N ASN A 36 21.59 5.13 -20.09
CA ASN A 36 21.46 4.12 -21.15
C ASN A 36 20.85 2.82 -20.61
N ASN A 37 20.57 1.86 -21.48
CA ASN A 37 19.94 0.58 -21.12
C ASN A 37 20.79 -0.27 -20.16
N ASP A 38 22.10 -0.12 -20.13
CA ASP A 38 22.97 -0.89 -19.22
C ASP A 38 22.65 -0.59 -17.74
N LEU A 39 22.14 0.62 -17.46
CA LEU A 39 21.72 1.01 -16.12
C LEU A 39 20.58 0.16 -15.55
N ILE A 40 19.71 -0.39 -16.41
CA ILE A 40 18.53 -1.12 -15.97
C ILE A 40 18.95 -2.35 -15.14
N GLU A 41 19.86 -3.15 -15.66
CA GLU A 41 20.35 -4.33 -14.99
C GLU A 41 21.11 -3.99 -13.70
N GLU A 42 22.00 -3.00 -13.77
CA GLU A 42 22.79 -2.55 -12.63
C GLU A 42 21.89 -2.04 -11.49
N VAL A 43 20.92 -1.21 -11.82
CA VAL A 43 19.97 -0.67 -10.83
C VAL A 43 19.08 -1.75 -10.26
N ASN A 44 18.56 -2.67 -11.08
CA ASN A 44 17.76 -3.78 -10.61
C ASN A 44 18.52 -4.65 -9.61
N ASN A 45 19.76 -4.99 -9.91
CA ASN A 45 20.62 -5.75 -9.01
C ASN A 45 20.91 -5.00 -7.70
N SER A 46 21.13 -3.69 -7.79
CA SER A 46 21.34 -2.85 -6.62
C SER A 46 20.08 -2.76 -5.76
N LEU A 47 18.91 -2.49 -6.35
CA LEU A 47 17.64 -2.36 -5.63
C LEU A 47 17.24 -3.65 -4.90
N VAL A 48 17.44 -4.81 -5.52
CA VAL A 48 17.16 -6.11 -4.88
C VAL A 48 17.96 -6.28 -3.59
N ASN A 49 19.20 -5.81 -3.57
CA ASN A 49 20.08 -5.92 -2.41
C ASN A 49 19.90 -4.79 -1.40
N GLU A 50 19.59 -3.58 -1.86
CA GLU A 50 19.43 -2.41 -1.01
C GLU A 50 18.09 -2.38 -0.27
N ILE A 51 17.04 -2.88 -0.91
CA ILE A 51 15.67 -2.87 -0.37
C ILE A 51 15.13 -4.29 -0.27
N PRO A 52 15.71 -5.13 0.59
CA PRO A 52 15.23 -6.50 0.82
C PRO A 52 13.97 -6.45 1.69
N LEU A 53 12.80 -6.58 1.09
CA LEU A 53 11.58 -6.74 1.86
C LEU A 53 11.55 -8.14 2.47
N SER A 54 11.39 -8.22 3.79
CA SER A 54 11.37 -9.51 4.48
C SER A 54 10.10 -10.32 4.13
N ALA A 55 10.17 -11.66 4.26
CA ALA A 55 9.07 -12.54 3.88
C ALA A 55 7.82 -12.36 4.75
N ASP A 56 8.00 -11.86 5.97
CA ASP A 56 6.97 -11.59 6.98
C ASP A 56 6.60 -10.11 7.08
N ALA A 57 7.02 -9.28 6.13
CA ALA A 57 6.74 -7.85 6.16
C ALA A 57 5.23 -7.58 6.22
N PRO A 58 4.78 -6.65 7.07
CA PRO A 58 3.38 -6.29 7.19
C PRO A 58 2.75 -5.91 5.84
N GLY A 59 1.49 -6.27 5.64
CA GLY A 59 0.76 -6.05 4.39
C GLY A 59 0.90 -7.15 3.35
N GLY A 60 1.74 -8.16 3.57
CA GLY A 60 1.88 -9.33 2.69
C GLY A 60 2.31 -9.02 1.25
N VAL A 61 1.94 -9.88 0.32
CA VAL A 61 2.20 -9.79 -1.15
C VAL A 61 3.66 -9.45 -1.50
N ILE A 62 4.60 -10.04 -0.79
CA ILE A 62 6.04 -9.69 -0.83
C ILE A 62 6.62 -9.79 -2.24
N LEU A 63 6.36 -10.90 -2.94
CA LEU A 63 6.86 -11.09 -4.31
C LEU A 63 6.33 -10.02 -5.26
N TYR A 64 5.04 -9.68 -5.15
CA TYR A 64 4.43 -8.61 -5.93
C TYR A 64 5.12 -7.26 -5.69
N ARG A 65 5.30 -6.87 -4.42
CA ARG A 65 5.96 -5.60 -4.06
C ARG A 65 7.41 -5.54 -4.57
N ARG A 66 8.16 -6.64 -4.44
CA ARG A 66 9.53 -6.74 -4.98
C ARG A 66 9.56 -6.60 -6.50
N SER A 67 8.69 -7.32 -7.21
CA SER A 67 8.60 -7.22 -8.67
C SER A 67 8.17 -5.82 -9.11
N LEU A 68 7.23 -5.22 -8.39
CA LEU A 68 6.74 -3.87 -8.67
C LEU A 68 7.84 -2.81 -8.50
N THR A 69 8.71 -2.95 -7.51
CA THR A 69 9.87 -2.06 -7.32
C THR A 69 10.73 -1.96 -8.57
N LEU A 70 11.07 -3.12 -9.17
CA LEU A 70 11.89 -3.17 -10.38
C LEU A 70 11.13 -2.67 -11.61
N SER A 71 9.88 -3.08 -11.77
CA SER A 71 9.07 -2.67 -12.92
C SER A 71 8.71 -1.18 -12.92
N LEU A 72 8.50 -0.58 -11.75
CA LEU A 72 8.29 0.87 -11.64
C LEU A 72 9.57 1.66 -11.94
N PHE A 73 10.74 1.16 -11.54
CA PHE A 73 12.00 1.77 -11.97
C PHE A 73 12.16 1.70 -13.49
N PHE A 74 11.91 0.54 -14.10
CA PHE A 74 11.96 0.39 -15.56
C PHE A 74 11.00 1.35 -16.27
N LYS A 75 9.77 1.45 -15.77
CA LYS A 75 8.79 2.40 -16.30
C LYS A 75 9.24 3.85 -16.20
N ALA A 76 9.81 4.24 -15.07
CA ALA A 76 10.38 5.57 -14.86
C ALA A 76 11.57 5.82 -15.79
N PHE A 77 12.45 4.82 -15.98
CA PHE A 77 13.56 4.88 -16.91
C PHE A 77 13.08 5.16 -18.34
N LEU A 78 12.08 4.42 -18.82
CA LEU A 78 11.52 4.62 -20.16
C LEU A 78 10.89 6.02 -20.31
N HIS A 79 10.15 6.46 -19.29
CA HIS A 79 9.52 7.79 -19.32
C HIS A 79 10.56 8.91 -19.38
N ILE A 80 11.58 8.86 -18.52
CA ILE A 80 12.68 9.84 -18.52
C ILE A 80 13.42 9.81 -19.85
N SER A 81 13.70 8.60 -20.37
CA SER A 81 14.39 8.45 -21.67
C SER A 81 13.60 9.09 -22.82
N GLN A 82 12.27 8.93 -22.84
CA GLN A 82 11.41 9.59 -23.84
C GLN A 82 11.48 11.13 -23.75
N GLU A 83 11.52 11.67 -22.53
CA GLU A 83 11.68 13.12 -22.34
C GLU A 83 13.07 13.62 -22.75
N LEU A 84 14.11 12.84 -22.48
CA LEU A 84 15.47 13.14 -22.92
C LEU A 84 15.62 13.07 -24.45
N GLU A 85 15.00 12.08 -25.11
CA GLU A 85 14.98 11.98 -26.58
C GLU A 85 14.38 13.25 -27.21
N LYS A 86 13.24 13.71 -26.67
CA LYS A 86 12.61 14.95 -27.15
C LYS A 86 13.48 16.19 -26.94
N SER A 87 14.17 16.27 -25.80
CA SER A 87 14.93 17.46 -25.39
C SER A 87 16.30 17.54 -26.05
N LEU A 88 16.94 16.37 -26.25
CA LEU A 88 18.36 16.30 -26.70
C LEU A 88 18.51 15.75 -28.11
N ASN A 89 17.43 15.40 -28.78
CA ASN A 89 17.41 14.76 -30.11
C ASN A 89 18.28 13.49 -30.16
N LEU A 90 18.10 12.63 -29.14
CA LEU A 90 18.76 11.33 -28.98
C LEU A 90 17.82 10.21 -29.35
N ASN A 91 18.34 9.00 -29.51
CA ASN A 91 17.57 7.75 -29.59
C ASN A 91 18.07 6.82 -28.48
N LEU A 92 17.33 6.73 -27.39
CA LEU A 92 17.71 6.04 -26.15
C LEU A 92 16.91 4.75 -25.92
N ILE A 93 15.74 4.62 -26.57
CA ILE A 93 14.77 3.55 -26.30
C ILE A 93 14.50 2.75 -27.57
N ASP A 94 14.48 1.43 -27.45
CA ASP A 94 13.97 0.54 -28.50
C ASP A 94 12.48 0.81 -28.74
N GLU A 95 12.04 0.78 -30.00
CA GLU A 95 10.64 1.01 -30.38
C GLU A 95 9.67 0.05 -29.67
N ARG A 96 10.13 -1.18 -29.40
CA ARG A 96 9.34 -2.20 -28.68
C ARG A 96 9.01 -1.80 -27.25
N ASP A 97 9.87 -1.02 -26.60
CA ASP A 97 9.75 -0.68 -25.18
C ASP A 97 9.01 0.65 -24.95
N ARG A 98 8.73 1.42 -26.01
CA ARG A 98 8.09 2.75 -25.89
C ARG A 98 6.76 2.72 -25.17
N SER A 99 5.93 1.72 -25.44
CA SER A 99 4.62 1.57 -24.77
C SER A 99 4.73 1.31 -23.27
N GLY A 100 5.87 0.82 -22.79
CA GLY A 100 6.11 0.59 -21.37
C GLY A 100 6.13 1.87 -20.53
N ALA A 101 6.39 3.03 -21.15
CA ALA A 101 6.31 4.33 -20.47
C ALA A 101 4.88 4.90 -20.41
N GLU A 102 3.94 4.33 -21.14
CA GLU A 102 2.57 4.84 -21.15
C GLU A 102 1.97 4.81 -19.75
N ILE A 103 1.46 5.96 -19.33
CA ILE A 103 0.73 6.06 -18.07
C ILE A 103 -0.66 5.52 -18.33
N PHE A 104 -0.95 4.36 -17.76
CA PHE A 104 -2.30 3.83 -17.72
C PHE A 104 -3.17 4.75 -16.84
N HIS A 105 -3.72 5.78 -17.43
CA HIS A 105 -4.87 6.46 -16.86
C HIS A 105 -6.10 5.63 -17.19
N ALA A 106 -6.36 4.60 -16.39
CA ALA A 106 -7.72 4.13 -16.32
C ALA A 106 -8.56 5.34 -15.90
N LEU A 107 -9.41 5.81 -16.80
CA LEU A 107 -10.43 6.78 -16.41
C LEU A 107 -11.13 6.19 -15.18
N PRO A 108 -11.21 6.93 -14.07
CA PRO A 108 -11.90 6.42 -12.90
C PRO A 108 -13.26 5.90 -13.36
N PRO A 109 -13.67 4.69 -12.96
CA PRO A 109 -14.94 4.15 -13.36
C PRO A 109 -16.01 5.17 -12.99
N LYS A 110 -16.77 5.62 -13.98
CA LYS A 110 -17.93 6.48 -13.71
C LYS A 110 -18.93 5.63 -12.97
N SER A 111 -19.07 5.87 -11.67
CA SER A 111 -20.17 5.31 -10.91
C SER A 111 -21.38 6.23 -11.07
N THR A 112 -22.50 5.66 -11.47
CA THR A 112 -23.80 6.34 -11.36
C THR A 112 -24.47 5.85 -10.08
N GLN A 113 -24.77 6.75 -9.17
CA GLN A 113 -25.68 6.44 -8.09
C GLN A 113 -27.10 6.45 -8.65
N LEU A 114 -27.74 5.28 -8.66
CA LEU A 114 -29.17 5.19 -8.92
C LEU A 114 -29.89 5.55 -7.62
N PHE A 115 -30.49 6.72 -7.59
CA PHE A 115 -31.45 7.07 -6.55
C PHE A 115 -32.82 6.58 -7.02
N GLU A 116 -33.39 5.61 -6.33
CA GLU A 116 -34.79 5.30 -6.50
C GLU A 116 -35.63 6.48 -6.04
N LYS A 117 -36.64 6.84 -6.83
CA LYS A 117 -37.55 7.91 -6.45
C LYS A 117 -38.31 7.48 -5.20
N VAL A 118 -38.25 8.32 -4.18
CA VAL A 118 -39.06 8.13 -2.97
C VAL A 118 -40.53 8.36 -3.37
N SER A 119 -41.41 7.42 -2.98
CA SER A 119 -42.86 7.59 -3.21
C SER A 119 -43.37 8.85 -2.48
N SER A 120 -44.31 9.57 -3.13
CA SER A 120 -44.96 10.69 -2.49
C SER A 120 -45.71 10.33 -1.18
N ASP A 121 -46.11 9.08 -1.06
CA ASP A 121 -46.89 8.56 0.07
C ASP A 121 -46.00 8.02 1.18
N GLN A 122 -44.67 8.00 0.99
CA GLN A 122 -43.74 7.52 1.99
C GLN A 122 -43.67 8.48 3.18
N PRO A 123 -43.91 8.02 4.42
CA PRO A 123 -43.80 8.83 5.62
C PRO A 123 -42.46 9.53 5.74
N LEU A 124 -42.42 10.76 6.24
CA LEU A 124 -41.15 11.51 6.46
C LEU A 124 -40.22 10.83 7.46
N THR A 125 -40.78 9.97 8.32
CA THR A 125 -40.03 9.18 9.30
C THR A 125 -39.32 7.97 8.69
N ASP A 126 -39.74 7.52 7.50
CA ASP A 126 -39.08 6.43 6.78
C ASP A 126 -37.86 6.95 6.03
N PRO A 127 -36.64 6.49 6.40
CA PRO A 127 -35.38 6.94 5.78
C PRO A 127 -35.02 6.22 4.47
N ILE A 128 -35.76 5.16 4.10
CA ILE A 128 -35.38 4.32 2.95
C ILE A 128 -35.36 5.17 1.67
N HIS A 129 -34.32 5.01 0.87
CA HIS A 129 -34.04 5.78 -0.38
C HIS A 129 -33.96 7.31 -0.21
N ARG A 130 -34.06 7.82 1.02
CA ARG A 130 -33.88 9.26 1.27
C ARG A 130 -32.42 9.60 1.52
N PRO A 131 -31.88 10.67 0.90
CA PRO A 131 -30.54 11.15 1.22
C PRO A 131 -30.53 11.72 2.64
N LYS A 132 -29.93 10.98 3.57
CA LYS A 132 -29.73 11.45 4.94
C LYS A 132 -28.25 11.52 5.22
N MET A 133 -27.83 12.61 5.82
CA MET A 133 -26.45 12.76 6.27
C MET A 133 -26.18 11.79 7.41
N HIS A 134 -25.08 11.06 7.35
CA HIS A 134 -24.58 10.22 8.43
C HIS A 134 -24.38 11.05 9.69
N SER A 135 -24.74 10.51 10.88
CA SER A 135 -24.69 11.26 12.14
C SER A 135 -23.31 11.81 12.50
N SER A 136 -22.25 11.16 12.06
CA SER A 136 -20.86 11.57 12.29
C SER A 136 -20.21 12.23 11.05
N ALA A 137 -20.95 12.45 9.96
CA ALA A 137 -20.38 12.93 8.70
C ALA A 137 -19.64 14.25 8.85
N LEU A 138 -20.21 15.20 9.60
CA LEU A 138 -19.58 16.50 9.81
C LEU A 138 -18.25 16.36 10.58
N LYS A 139 -18.25 15.61 11.66
CA LYS A 139 -17.04 15.37 12.45
C LYS A 139 -15.94 14.69 11.63
N GLN A 140 -16.31 13.74 10.76
CA GLN A 140 -15.37 13.07 9.87
C GLN A 140 -14.80 14.02 8.82
N ALA A 141 -15.64 14.87 8.25
CA ALA A 141 -15.23 15.84 7.23
C ALA A 141 -14.36 16.97 7.80
N THR A 142 -14.59 17.39 9.05
CA THR A 142 -13.86 18.47 9.71
C THR A 142 -12.59 18.00 10.45
N GLY A 143 -12.39 16.69 10.58
CA GLY A 143 -11.29 16.12 11.37
C GLY A 143 -11.55 16.08 12.88
N GLU A 144 -12.76 16.38 13.34
CA GLU A 144 -13.16 16.34 14.75
C GLU A 144 -13.58 14.94 15.23
N ALA A 145 -13.71 13.98 14.30
CA ALA A 145 -14.02 12.61 14.66
C ALA A 145 -12.84 11.98 15.41
N VAL A 146 -13.11 11.39 16.57
CA VAL A 146 -12.12 10.63 17.35
C VAL A 146 -12.36 9.15 17.07
N TYR A 147 -11.36 8.46 16.55
CA TYR A 147 -11.36 7.04 16.31
C TYR A 147 -10.60 6.31 17.42
N CYS A 148 -10.76 4.99 17.50
CA CYS A 148 -10.07 4.19 18.52
C CYS A 148 -8.55 4.38 18.51
N ASP A 149 -7.97 4.57 17.32
CA ASP A 149 -6.52 4.77 17.15
C ASP A 149 -6.04 6.16 17.65
N ASP A 150 -6.95 7.12 17.78
CA ASP A 150 -6.67 8.46 18.30
C ASP A 150 -6.71 8.52 19.84
N ILE A 151 -7.25 7.47 20.47
CA ILE A 151 -7.35 7.41 21.93
C ILE A 151 -5.95 7.18 22.51
N PRO A 152 -5.48 8.04 23.45
CA PRO A 152 -4.20 7.81 24.12
C PRO A 152 -4.17 6.44 24.80
N LYS A 153 -3.07 5.73 24.62
CA LYS A 153 -2.87 4.42 25.26
C LYS A 153 -2.86 4.57 26.79
N HIS A 154 -3.58 3.67 27.44
CA HIS A 154 -3.54 3.58 28.89
C HIS A 154 -2.28 2.85 29.36
N GLU A 155 -1.83 3.20 30.56
CA GLU A 155 -0.73 2.48 31.19
C GLU A 155 -1.14 1.01 31.40
N ASN A 156 -0.24 0.08 31.04
CA ASN A 156 -0.49 -1.37 31.09
C ASN A 156 -1.62 -1.88 30.19
N GLU A 157 -1.94 -1.15 29.11
CA GLU A 157 -2.89 -1.61 28.10
C GLU A 157 -2.40 -2.91 27.44
N LEU A 158 -3.29 -3.85 27.25
CA LEU A 158 -3.04 -5.13 26.59
C LEU A 158 -3.77 -5.20 25.25
N TYR A 159 -3.17 -5.88 24.30
CA TYR A 159 -3.80 -6.19 23.02
C TYR A 159 -4.67 -7.45 23.17
N LEU A 160 -5.89 -7.38 22.64
CA LEU A 160 -6.77 -8.52 22.50
C LEU A 160 -6.64 -9.12 21.10
N ALA A 161 -6.40 -10.42 21.02
CA ALA A 161 -6.40 -11.15 19.76
C ALA A 161 -7.51 -12.21 19.78
N LEU A 162 -8.23 -12.33 18.65
CA LEU A 162 -9.27 -13.34 18.51
C LEU A 162 -8.67 -14.62 17.89
N VAL A 163 -8.93 -15.76 18.53
CA VAL A 163 -8.65 -17.08 17.94
C VAL A 163 -9.92 -17.55 17.23
N LEU A 164 -9.90 -17.54 15.91
CA LEU A 164 -11.04 -17.88 15.08
C LEU A 164 -11.04 -19.37 14.70
N SER A 165 -12.25 -19.92 14.49
CA SER A 165 -12.40 -21.26 13.94
C SER A 165 -11.87 -21.35 12.50
N THR A 166 -11.17 -22.42 12.19
CA THR A 166 -10.77 -22.77 10.82
C THR A 166 -11.86 -23.50 10.04
N LYS A 167 -12.99 -23.81 10.69
CA LYS A 167 -14.14 -24.49 10.09
C LYS A 167 -15.36 -23.58 10.10
N ALA A 168 -16.04 -23.49 8.97
CA ALA A 168 -17.23 -22.65 8.83
C ALA A 168 -18.41 -23.11 9.70
N HIS A 169 -18.57 -24.43 9.89
CA HIS A 169 -19.60 -25.03 10.72
C HIS A 169 -19.02 -26.24 11.43
N ALA A 170 -18.92 -26.15 12.76
CA ALA A 170 -18.35 -27.21 13.57
C ALA A 170 -18.89 -27.16 15.01
N LYS A 171 -18.90 -28.34 15.69
CA LYS A 171 -19.15 -28.42 17.10
C LYS A 171 -17.85 -28.26 17.86
N LEU A 172 -17.79 -27.29 18.76
CA LEU A 172 -16.65 -27.09 19.64
C LEU A 172 -16.68 -28.19 20.73
N LEU A 173 -15.64 -29.03 20.74
CA LEU A 173 -15.52 -30.13 21.70
C LEU A 173 -14.77 -29.72 22.96
N SER A 174 -13.63 -29.05 22.78
CA SER A 174 -12.80 -28.57 23.88
C SER A 174 -11.98 -27.35 23.41
N ILE A 175 -11.54 -26.56 24.36
CA ILE A 175 -10.56 -25.49 24.18
C ILE A 175 -9.47 -25.74 25.21
N ASP A 176 -8.24 -25.80 24.75
CA ASP A 176 -7.04 -25.89 25.59
C ASP A 176 -6.11 -24.70 25.29
N ALA A 177 -5.99 -23.81 26.26
CA ALA A 177 -5.11 -22.63 26.17
C ALA A 177 -3.79 -22.81 26.94
N SER A 178 -3.50 -24.01 27.46
CA SER A 178 -2.40 -24.25 28.40
C SER A 178 -1.02 -23.91 27.79
N GLU A 179 -0.78 -24.25 26.53
CA GLU A 179 0.46 -23.93 25.84
C GLU A 179 0.56 -22.43 25.48
N ALA A 180 -0.57 -21.83 25.09
CA ALA A 180 -0.57 -20.39 24.79
C ALA A 180 -0.23 -19.54 26.03
N LEU A 181 -0.77 -19.91 27.20
CA LEU A 181 -0.54 -19.19 28.46
C LEU A 181 0.92 -19.32 28.97
N LYS A 182 1.72 -20.24 28.43
CA LYS A 182 3.15 -20.34 28.76
C LYS A 182 4.01 -19.38 27.95
N LEU A 183 3.49 -18.81 26.88
CA LEU A 183 4.26 -17.93 26.01
C LEU A 183 4.48 -16.56 26.68
N PRO A 184 5.71 -16.00 26.58
CA PRO A 184 5.98 -14.67 27.08
C PRO A 184 5.07 -13.62 26.45
N GLY A 185 4.46 -12.77 27.26
CA GLY A 185 3.55 -11.70 26.79
C GLY A 185 2.08 -12.12 26.71
N ILE A 186 1.72 -13.37 26.93
CA ILE A 186 0.33 -13.78 27.09
C ILE A 186 -0.08 -13.63 28.55
N HIS A 187 -1.05 -12.75 28.81
CA HIS A 187 -1.50 -12.43 30.15
C HIS A 187 -2.74 -13.21 30.57
N ALA A 188 -3.67 -13.45 29.65
CA ALA A 188 -4.90 -14.15 29.93
C ALA A 188 -5.52 -14.77 28.67
N PHE A 189 -6.41 -15.74 28.88
CA PHE A 189 -7.28 -16.32 27.89
C PHE A 189 -8.73 -16.23 28.37
N PHE A 190 -9.60 -15.81 27.48
CA PHE A 190 -11.03 -15.69 27.76
C PHE A 190 -11.85 -16.50 26.75
N SER A 191 -12.90 -17.11 27.21
CA SER A 191 -13.88 -17.85 26.43
C SER A 191 -15.30 -17.39 26.75
N ALA A 192 -16.29 -17.91 26.06
CA ALA A 192 -17.70 -17.61 26.36
C ALA A 192 -18.11 -17.93 27.83
N LYS A 193 -17.36 -18.75 28.53
CA LYS A 193 -17.63 -19.09 29.94
C LYS A 193 -17.24 -17.98 30.91
N ASP A 194 -16.36 -17.09 30.47
CA ASP A 194 -15.79 -16.01 31.26
C ASP A 194 -16.53 -14.68 31.04
N ILE A 195 -17.50 -14.69 30.11
CA ILE A 195 -18.32 -13.52 29.76
C ILE A 195 -19.73 -13.78 30.33
N SER A 196 -20.14 -12.96 31.28
CA SER A 196 -21.47 -12.99 31.91
C SER A 196 -22.53 -12.29 31.07
#